data_05476a4246ee5b723b402ccd2aa5ccaf
#
_entry.id   05476a4246ee5b723b402ccd2aa5ccaf
#
_cell.length_a   1.000
_cell.length_b   1.000
_cell.length_c   1.000
_cell.angle_alpha   90.00
_cell.angle_beta   90.00
_cell.angle_gamma   90.00
#
_symmetry.space_group_name_H-M   'P 1'
#
loop_
_entity.id
_entity.type
_entity.pdbx_description
1 polymer ?
#
loop_
_entity_poly.entity_id
_entity_poly.type
_entity_poly.pdbx_seq_one_letter_code
_entity_poly.pdbx_strand_id
1 'polypeptide(L)'
;LFDGYPALAGTYDEMFGDGAVARAPFARIASLLAKVTNDELARSQALAETALLHQGVTFSVYGDSRGTEKIFPFCLLPRLIAAEDFRRLERGLQQRLRALGMFLDDIYGDQKILAAGVVPAEMVLGAAGYRPTLRGVKPPGGVRIHISGVDLIRDPDGTWRVLEDNLRTPSGVSYVVENRLLSKRMFPRVFDAARVHRVDHYPTRLAETLRSVSPIESTGGDSNAVVLTPGPYNSAYFEHSFLARTMGLELVQAPDLFVEGDKVYCRTTRGPRRIDVIYRRTDEAFLDPEAFRSDSVLGVAGLMRAYAAGNVALANAPGNGVADDKAVYPFVPDMIEFYLSETPILEQVPTYVCLFDDDRKYVLEHLDQMVVKAVDEAGGYGMLMGPQSTAPERDEFRRRIEAEPRRYIAQHRIELSSCPTWIAERGAVEPRRVDLRPYILTSREGPWVLPGGLTRVALKRGSYVVNSSQGGGSKDTWVMKDA
;
A
#
# COMPACT_ATOMS: atom_id res chain seq x y z
N LEU A 1 -4.32 -26.02 20.46
CA LEU A 1 -4.85 -25.03 19.51
C LEU A 1 -4.68 -25.47 18.06
N PHE A 2 -3.53 -26.06 17.70
CA PHE A 2 -3.20 -26.47 16.33
C PHE A 2 -3.37 -27.97 16.05
N ASP A 3 -3.92 -28.73 16.99
CA ASP A 3 -4.19 -30.16 16.79
C ASP A 3 -5.19 -30.34 15.64
N GLY A 4 -4.78 -31.11 14.63
CA GLY A 4 -5.58 -31.29 13.42
C GLY A 4 -5.70 -30.08 12.50
N TYR A 5 -4.85 -29.03 12.68
CA TYR A 5 -4.81 -27.90 11.76
C TYR A 5 -4.53 -28.36 10.33
N PRO A 6 -5.47 -28.18 9.40
CA PRO A 6 -5.30 -28.63 8.03
C PRO A 6 -4.53 -27.58 7.23
N ALA A 7 -3.34 -27.91 6.71
CA ALA A 7 -2.71 -27.05 5.71
C ALA A 7 -3.63 -26.92 4.48
N LEU A 8 -3.67 -25.74 3.87
CA LEU A 8 -4.42 -25.53 2.65
C LEU A 8 -3.61 -26.09 1.47
N ALA A 9 -4.15 -27.10 0.80
CA ALA A 9 -3.46 -27.76 -0.30
C ALA A 9 -3.09 -26.75 -1.41
N GLY A 10 -1.87 -26.89 -1.95
CA GLY A 10 -1.36 -26.04 -3.02
C GLY A 10 -0.93 -24.63 -2.58
N THR A 11 -0.89 -24.36 -1.27
CA THR A 11 -0.40 -23.08 -0.74
C THR A 11 0.86 -23.25 0.10
N TYR A 12 1.65 -22.21 0.20
CA TYR A 12 2.68 -22.10 1.23
C TYR A 12 2.02 -21.70 2.55
N ASP A 13 2.07 -22.56 3.57
CA ASP A 13 1.66 -22.14 4.91
C ASP A 13 2.79 -21.38 5.59
N GLU A 14 2.50 -20.18 6.08
CA GLU A 14 3.50 -19.27 6.64
C GLU A 14 4.07 -19.74 7.99
N MET A 15 3.33 -20.54 8.75
CA MET A 15 3.74 -20.99 10.08
C MET A 15 4.17 -22.47 10.09
N PHE A 16 3.53 -23.30 9.28
CA PHE A 16 3.73 -24.75 9.30
C PHE A 16 4.30 -25.27 7.99
N GLY A 17 5.14 -26.29 8.09
CA GLY A 17 5.60 -27.12 6.97
C GLY A 17 4.78 -28.38 6.85
N ASP A 18 5.35 -29.37 6.15
CA ASP A 18 4.74 -30.68 5.94
C ASP A 18 4.41 -31.36 7.27
N GLY A 19 3.26 -32.03 7.33
CA GLY A 19 2.79 -32.70 8.52
C GLY A 19 2.40 -31.79 9.68
N ALA A 20 2.08 -30.52 9.41
CA ALA A 20 1.75 -29.49 10.41
C ALA A 20 2.87 -29.23 11.45
N VAL A 21 4.12 -29.49 11.08
CA VAL A 21 5.28 -29.17 11.92
C VAL A 21 5.60 -27.69 11.77
N ALA A 22 5.71 -26.98 12.91
CA ALA A 22 6.07 -25.54 12.87
C ALA A 22 7.44 -25.36 12.21
N ARG A 23 7.54 -24.39 11.30
CA ARG A 23 8.81 -24.02 10.66
C ARG A 23 9.82 -23.57 11.72
N ALA A 24 11.08 -23.93 11.53
CA ALA A 24 12.14 -23.76 12.54
C ALA A 24 12.18 -22.36 13.18
N PRO A 25 12.09 -21.23 12.44
CA PRO A 25 12.10 -19.89 13.04
C PRO A 25 10.91 -19.63 13.97
N PHE A 26 9.80 -20.36 13.82
CA PHE A 26 8.53 -20.12 14.51
C PHE A 26 8.17 -21.17 15.56
N ALA A 27 8.96 -22.23 15.69
CA ALA A 27 8.66 -23.37 16.55
C ALA A 27 8.35 -22.97 18.01
N ARG A 28 9.15 -22.03 18.57
CA ARG A 28 8.94 -21.51 19.92
C ARG A 28 7.61 -20.78 20.05
N ILE A 29 7.28 -19.93 19.09
CA ILE A 29 6.06 -19.11 19.12
C ILE A 29 4.83 -20.00 18.89
N ALA A 30 4.89 -20.93 17.95
CA ALA A 30 3.84 -21.91 17.72
C ALA A 30 3.56 -22.73 18.99
N SER A 31 4.59 -23.17 19.71
CA SER A 31 4.47 -23.89 20.99
C SER A 31 3.81 -23.04 22.09
N LEU A 32 4.09 -21.73 22.14
CA LEU A 32 3.45 -20.83 23.10
C LEU A 32 2.00 -20.57 22.75
N LEU A 33 1.70 -20.31 21.49
CA LEU A 33 0.33 -20.13 20.99
C LEU A 33 -0.50 -21.41 21.18
N ALA A 34 0.09 -22.59 20.99
CA ALA A 34 -0.60 -23.88 21.19
C ALA A 34 -1.16 -24.07 22.61
N LYS A 35 -0.62 -23.35 23.60
CA LYS A 35 -1.10 -23.40 25.00
C LYS A 35 -2.32 -22.51 25.26
N VAL A 36 -2.64 -21.61 24.32
CA VAL A 36 -3.83 -20.73 24.44
C VAL A 36 -5.07 -21.57 24.16
N THR A 37 -6.06 -21.48 25.00
CA THR A 37 -7.32 -22.21 24.86
C THR A 37 -8.28 -21.51 23.90
N ASN A 38 -9.25 -22.24 23.35
CA ASN A 38 -10.29 -21.67 22.50
C ASN A 38 -11.13 -20.62 23.24
N ASP A 39 -11.40 -20.82 24.54
CA ASP A 39 -12.12 -19.87 25.37
C ASP A 39 -11.33 -18.57 25.59
N GLU A 40 -10.02 -18.66 25.74
CA GLU A 40 -9.14 -17.47 25.82
C GLU A 40 -9.13 -16.72 24.51
N LEU A 41 -9.07 -17.40 23.35
CA LEU A 41 -9.15 -16.77 22.03
C LEU A 41 -10.51 -16.09 21.82
N ALA A 42 -11.61 -16.75 22.16
CA ALA A 42 -12.94 -16.16 22.02
C ALA A 42 -13.09 -14.89 22.86
N ARG A 43 -12.63 -14.91 24.13
CA ARG A 43 -12.61 -13.72 24.99
C ARG A 43 -11.71 -12.62 24.43
N SER A 44 -10.51 -12.97 23.95
CA SER A 44 -9.58 -12.01 23.37
C SER A 44 -10.12 -11.36 22.08
N GLN A 45 -10.83 -12.13 21.24
CA GLN A 45 -11.49 -11.61 20.05
C GLN A 45 -12.55 -10.57 20.40
N ALA A 46 -13.44 -10.89 21.36
CA ALA A 46 -14.48 -9.96 21.83
C ALA A 46 -13.89 -8.68 22.43
N LEU A 47 -12.80 -8.81 23.21
CA LEU A 47 -12.09 -7.65 23.77
C LEU A 47 -11.42 -6.80 22.69
N ALA A 48 -10.83 -7.41 21.67
CA ALA A 48 -10.21 -6.70 20.55
C ALA A 48 -11.26 -5.91 19.75
N GLU A 49 -12.39 -6.54 19.43
CA GLU A 49 -13.52 -5.88 18.73
C GLU A 49 -14.08 -4.72 19.53
N THR A 50 -14.27 -4.90 20.83
CA THR A 50 -14.71 -3.82 21.74
C THR A 50 -13.70 -2.68 21.76
N ALA A 51 -12.40 -2.97 21.82
CA ALA A 51 -11.35 -1.96 21.82
C ALA A 51 -11.34 -1.15 20.51
N LEU A 52 -11.45 -1.83 19.36
CA LEU A 52 -11.52 -1.19 18.05
C LEU A 52 -12.74 -0.27 17.92
N LEU A 53 -13.90 -0.74 18.41
CA LEU A 53 -15.13 0.06 18.42
C LEU A 53 -14.96 1.33 19.25
N HIS A 54 -14.47 1.21 20.49
CA HIS A 54 -14.30 2.36 21.39
C HIS A 54 -13.24 3.35 20.91
N GLN A 55 -12.25 2.88 20.18
CA GLN A 55 -11.20 3.73 19.60
C GLN A 55 -11.60 4.34 18.25
N GLY A 56 -12.78 3.98 17.72
CA GLY A 56 -13.23 4.45 16.41
C GLY A 56 -12.34 3.96 15.27
N VAL A 57 -11.71 2.79 15.42
CA VAL A 57 -10.89 2.17 14.38
C VAL A 57 -11.82 1.52 13.36
N THR A 58 -12.35 2.36 12.47
CA THR A 58 -13.37 2.01 11.50
C THR A 58 -12.86 2.24 10.08
N PHE A 59 -13.57 1.70 9.12
CA PHE A 59 -13.43 2.06 7.72
C PHE A 59 -14.83 2.14 7.08
N SER A 60 -14.97 3.04 6.12
CA SER A 60 -16.20 3.16 5.34
C SER A 60 -16.13 2.24 4.12
N VAL A 61 -17.16 1.42 3.92
CA VAL A 61 -17.24 0.53 2.76
C VAL A 61 -17.70 1.35 1.56
N TYR A 62 -16.90 1.42 0.51
CA TYR A 62 -17.31 2.05 -0.74
C TYR A 62 -18.54 1.34 -1.32
N GLY A 63 -19.56 2.11 -1.70
CA GLY A 63 -20.80 1.58 -2.31
C GLY A 63 -21.94 1.33 -1.33
N ASP A 64 -21.76 1.49 -0.02
CA ASP A 64 -22.89 1.56 0.92
C ASP A 64 -23.45 2.98 0.95
N SER A 65 -24.57 3.18 0.27
CA SER A 65 -25.27 4.48 0.20
C SER A 65 -25.73 5.01 1.57
N ARG A 66 -25.64 4.18 2.63
CA ARG A 66 -25.96 4.54 4.02
C ARG A 66 -24.76 5.05 4.81
N GLY A 67 -23.55 5.04 4.20
CA GLY A 67 -22.34 5.50 4.88
C GLY A 67 -22.00 4.70 6.15
N THR A 68 -22.30 3.40 6.16
CA THR A 68 -22.12 2.57 7.34
C THR A 68 -20.62 2.38 7.62
N GLU A 69 -20.16 2.93 8.71
CA GLU A 69 -18.85 2.62 9.25
C GLU A 69 -18.84 1.22 9.85
N LYS A 70 -17.83 0.44 9.48
CA LYS A 70 -17.60 -0.89 10.04
C LYS A 70 -16.29 -0.90 10.80
N ILE A 71 -16.24 -1.68 11.90
CA ILE A 71 -14.99 -1.97 12.59
C ILE A 71 -14.06 -2.68 11.60
N PHE A 72 -12.80 -2.27 11.58
CA PHE A 72 -11.80 -2.93 10.74
C PHE A 72 -11.58 -4.36 11.23
N PRO A 73 -11.88 -5.42 10.43
CA PRO A 73 -11.82 -6.79 10.92
C PRO A 73 -10.39 -7.18 11.29
N PHE A 74 -10.19 -7.60 12.54
CA PHE A 74 -8.90 -8.00 13.09
C PHE A 74 -8.90 -9.48 13.46
N CYS A 75 -7.91 -10.22 12.94
CA CYS A 75 -7.68 -11.62 13.25
C CYS A 75 -6.55 -11.74 14.29
N LEU A 76 -6.84 -12.37 15.43
CA LEU A 76 -5.95 -12.43 16.60
C LEU A 76 -4.58 -13.04 16.33
N LEU A 77 -4.54 -14.19 15.62
CA LEU A 77 -3.28 -14.89 15.39
C LEU A 77 -2.40 -14.10 14.41
N PRO A 78 -1.17 -13.74 14.80
CA PRO A 78 -0.28 -12.94 13.95
C PRO A 78 0.24 -13.73 12.77
N ARG A 79 0.65 -13.02 11.71
CA ARG A 79 1.53 -13.56 10.68
C ARG A 79 2.97 -13.38 11.13
N LEU A 80 3.75 -14.45 11.05
CA LEU A 80 5.17 -14.44 11.42
C LEU A 80 6.04 -14.32 10.18
N ILE A 81 7.05 -13.45 10.22
CA ILE A 81 8.06 -13.29 9.16
C ILE A 81 9.43 -13.47 9.80
N ALA A 82 10.24 -14.36 9.25
CA ALA A 82 11.60 -14.60 9.73
C ALA A 82 12.49 -13.38 9.47
N ALA A 83 13.48 -13.14 10.32
CA ALA A 83 14.41 -12.04 10.17
C ALA A 83 15.15 -12.05 8.81
N GLU A 84 15.53 -13.21 8.33
CA GLU A 84 16.21 -13.38 7.04
C GLU A 84 15.29 -13.00 5.86
N ASP A 85 14.04 -13.50 5.86
CA ASP A 85 13.03 -13.13 4.85
C ASP A 85 12.86 -11.62 4.83
N PHE A 86 12.69 -10.99 6.02
CA PHE A 86 12.50 -9.55 6.09
C PHE A 86 13.71 -8.76 5.59
N ARG A 87 14.94 -9.16 5.91
CA ARG A 87 16.14 -8.50 5.36
C ARG A 87 16.22 -8.55 3.84
N ARG A 88 15.77 -9.65 3.23
CA ARG A 88 15.68 -9.75 1.76
C ARG A 88 14.61 -8.81 1.22
N LEU A 89 13.41 -8.80 1.84
CA LEU A 89 12.32 -7.90 1.47
C LEU A 89 12.75 -6.43 1.60
N GLU A 90 13.37 -6.04 2.70
CA GLU A 90 13.84 -4.68 2.96
C GLU A 90 14.79 -4.20 1.87
N ARG A 91 15.84 -4.97 1.57
CA ARG A 91 16.80 -4.62 0.51
C ARG A 91 16.16 -4.51 -0.86
N GLY A 92 15.29 -5.46 -1.22
CA GLY A 92 14.62 -5.47 -2.50
C GLY A 92 13.60 -4.34 -2.65
N LEU A 93 12.89 -3.98 -1.60
CA LEU A 93 11.99 -2.83 -1.58
C LEU A 93 12.76 -1.51 -1.69
N GLN A 94 13.87 -1.38 -0.98
CA GLN A 94 14.76 -0.21 -1.09
C GLN A 94 15.31 -0.05 -2.51
N GLN A 95 15.77 -1.14 -3.13
CA GLN A 95 16.23 -1.16 -4.52
C GLN A 95 15.12 -0.70 -5.48
N ARG A 96 13.94 -1.29 -5.35
CA ARG A 96 12.78 -1.00 -6.18
C ARG A 96 12.36 0.47 -6.10
N LEU A 97 12.26 1.03 -4.89
CA LEU A 97 11.84 2.42 -4.70
C LEU A 97 12.90 3.42 -5.19
N ARG A 98 14.20 3.08 -5.12
CA ARG A 98 15.26 3.90 -5.72
C ARG A 98 15.09 3.96 -7.23
N ALA A 99 14.88 2.82 -7.89
CA ALA A 99 14.69 2.76 -9.34
C ALA A 99 13.42 3.52 -9.78
N LEU A 100 12.30 3.34 -9.09
CA LEU A 100 11.05 4.06 -9.37
C LEU A 100 11.18 5.58 -9.15
N GLY A 101 11.92 6.02 -8.14
CA GLY A 101 12.24 7.42 -7.92
C GLY A 101 13.05 8.02 -9.08
N MET A 102 14.11 7.32 -9.51
CA MET A 102 14.94 7.73 -10.67
C MET A 102 14.14 7.71 -11.98
N PHE A 103 13.25 6.72 -12.16
CA PHE A 103 12.34 6.68 -13.29
C PHE A 103 11.44 7.92 -13.36
N LEU A 104 10.83 8.32 -12.24
CA LEU A 104 10.00 9.53 -12.19
C LEU A 104 10.81 10.81 -12.46
N ASP A 105 12.04 10.89 -11.95
CA ASP A 105 12.90 12.03 -12.24
C ASP A 105 13.29 12.09 -13.73
N ASP A 106 13.55 10.94 -14.34
CA ASP A 106 13.93 10.85 -15.74
C ASP A 106 12.76 11.19 -16.67
N ILE A 107 11.55 10.66 -16.46
CA ILE A 107 10.41 10.91 -17.35
C ILE A 107 9.89 12.36 -17.29
N TYR A 108 10.12 13.05 -16.18
CA TYR A 108 9.86 14.50 -16.05
C TYR A 108 11.09 15.37 -16.35
N GLY A 109 12.23 14.75 -16.64
CA GLY A 109 13.49 15.39 -17.05
C GLY A 109 13.87 15.07 -18.50
N ASP A 110 15.00 14.37 -18.64
CA ASP A 110 15.65 14.08 -19.93
C ASP A 110 14.99 12.94 -20.73
N GLN A 111 14.18 12.09 -20.09
CA GLN A 111 13.47 10.94 -20.68
C GLN A 111 14.43 9.89 -21.30
N LYS A 112 15.56 9.65 -20.65
CA LYS A 112 16.63 8.74 -21.13
C LYS A 112 16.16 7.32 -21.32
N ILE A 113 15.34 6.79 -20.38
CA ILE A 113 14.84 5.43 -20.46
C ILE A 113 13.88 5.24 -21.66
N LEU A 114 13.10 6.28 -21.99
CA LEU A 114 12.22 6.28 -23.16
C LEU A 114 13.03 6.36 -24.44
N ALA A 115 14.05 7.23 -24.49
CA ALA A 115 14.95 7.34 -25.63
C ALA A 115 15.75 6.07 -25.88
N ALA A 116 16.10 5.33 -24.82
CA ALA A 116 16.76 4.02 -24.90
C ALA A 116 15.83 2.88 -25.31
N GLY A 117 14.50 3.11 -25.36
CA GLY A 117 13.52 2.09 -25.70
C GLY A 117 13.31 1.01 -24.64
N VAL A 118 13.83 1.19 -23.42
CA VAL A 118 13.68 0.24 -22.32
C VAL A 118 12.22 0.21 -21.83
N VAL A 119 11.62 1.39 -21.71
CA VAL A 119 10.17 1.53 -21.46
C VAL A 119 9.57 2.22 -22.69
N PRO A 120 8.56 1.64 -23.34
CA PRO A 120 7.90 2.29 -24.47
C PRO A 120 7.29 3.63 -24.09
N ALA A 121 7.57 4.67 -24.90
CA ALA A 121 7.11 6.03 -24.62
C ALA A 121 5.60 6.13 -24.46
N GLU A 122 4.84 5.37 -25.26
CA GLU A 122 3.37 5.34 -25.21
C GLU A 122 2.82 4.81 -23.88
N MET A 123 3.57 3.93 -23.19
CA MET A 123 3.19 3.43 -21.86
C MET A 123 3.24 4.52 -20.81
N VAL A 124 4.18 5.43 -20.92
CA VAL A 124 4.42 6.52 -19.96
C VAL A 124 3.60 7.76 -20.34
N LEU A 125 3.74 8.22 -21.58
CA LEU A 125 3.11 9.46 -22.03
C LEU A 125 1.59 9.31 -22.19
N GLY A 126 1.09 8.09 -22.42
CA GLY A 126 -0.32 7.74 -22.45
C GLY A 126 -0.92 7.37 -21.09
N ALA A 127 -0.13 7.34 -20.01
CA ALA A 127 -0.62 7.03 -18.68
C ALA A 127 -1.51 8.16 -18.14
N ALA A 128 -2.65 7.81 -17.54
CA ALA A 128 -3.56 8.79 -16.92
C ALA A 128 -2.90 9.61 -15.80
N GLY A 129 -1.85 9.06 -15.16
CA GLY A 129 -1.05 9.72 -14.13
C GLY A 129 0.07 10.63 -14.65
N TYR A 130 0.36 10.66 -15.97
CA TYR A 130 1.39 11.50 -16.52
C TYR A 130 0.92 12.98 -16.62
N ARG A 131 1.78 13.90 -16.18
CA ARG A 131 1.47 15.35 -16.15
C ARG A 131 2.51 16.14 -16.97
N PRO A 132 2.26 16.41 -18.25
CA PRO A 132 3.20 17.16 -19.10
C PRO A 132 3.65 18.49 -18.50
N THR A 133 2.79 19.16 -17.75
CA THR A 133 3.07 20.44 -17.09
C THR A 133 4.13 20.33 -15.98
N LEU A 134 4.47 19.15 -15.54
CA LEU A 134 5.50 18.90 -14.52
C LEU A 134 6.88 18.61 -15.12
N ARG A 135 7.03 18.62 -16.45
CA ARG A 135 8.36 18.50 -17.06
C ARG A 135 9.26 19.65 -16.63
N GLY A 136 10.46 19.32 -16.19
CA GLY A 136 11.44 20.27 -15.68
C GLY A 136 11.17 20.76 -14.25
N VAL A 137 10.02 20.46 -13.65
CA VAL A 137 9.73 20.81 -12.25
C VAL A 137 10.50 19.85 -11.32
N LYS A 138 11.35 20.43 -10.49
CA LYS A 138 12.09 19.71 -9.45
C LYS A 138 11.32 19.74 -8.14
N PRO A 139 10.94 18.59 -7.56
CA PRO A 139 10.26 18.59 -6.27
C PRO A 139 11.19 19.10 -5.17
N PRO A 140 10.68 19.85 -4.18
CA PRO A 140 11.46 20.20 -3.00
C PRO A 140 12.03 18.92 -2.35
N GLY A 141 13.30 19.00 -1.93
CA GLY A 141 14.01 17.85 -1.37
C GLY A 141 14.44 16.77 -2.37
N GLY A 142 14.09 16.89 -3.66
CA GLY A 142 14.46 15.91 -4.69
C GLY A 142 13.76 14.56 -4.56
N VAL A 143 12.67 14.47 -3.81
CA VAL A 143 11.92 13.22 -3.58
C VAL A 143 10.53 13.33 -4.21
N ARG A 144 10.16 12.32 -5.02
CA ARG A 144 8.81 12.23 -5.61
C ARG A 144 7.91 11.22 -4.89
N ILE A 145 8.48 10.11 -4.42
CA ILE A 145 7.76 9.07 -3.70
C ILE A 145 8.20 9.11 -2.24
N HIS A 146 7.43 9.76 -1.38
CA HIS A 146 7.75 9.90 0.05
C HIS A 146 7.17 8.72 0.86
N ILE A 147 5.97 8.29 0.50
CA ILE A 147 5.25 7.20 1.15
C ILE A 147 4.83 6.19 0.09
N SER A 148 5.18 4.92 0.28
CA SER A 148 4.76 3.84 -0.59
C SER A 148 4.25 2.64 0.19
N GLY A 149 3.32 1.90 -0.43
CA GLY A 149 2.83 0.62 0.03
C GLY A 149 2.94 -0.38 -1.13
N VAL A 150 3.86 -1.33 -1.02
CA VAL A 150 4.10 -2.33 -2.08
C VAL A 150 3.41 -3.61 -1.69
N ASP A 151 2.47 -4.09 -2.52
CA ASP A 151 1.76 -5.33 -2.22
C ASP A 151 2.62 -6.53 -2.59
N LEU A 152 2.87 -7.41 -1.63
CA LEU A 152 3.65 -8.62 -1.76
C LEU A 152 2.78 -9.87 -1.55
N ILE A 153 3.05 -10.86 -2.35
CA ILE A 153 2.52 -12.22 -2.18
C ILE A 153 3.65 -13.20 -1.94
N ARG A 154 3.32 -14.37 -1.43
CA ARG A 154 4.26 -15.49 -1.34
C ARG A 154 3.69 -16.67 -2.10
N ASP A 155 4.44 -17.15 -3.07
CA ASP A 155 4.06 -18.26 -3.93
C ASP A 155 4.05 -19.61 -3.17
N PRO A 156 3.45 -20.66 -3.74
CA PRO A 156 3.46 -22.02 -3.14
C PRO A 156 4.86 -22.58 -2.88
N ASP A 157 5.87 -22.18 -3.62
CA ASP A 157 7.28 -22.55 -3.42
C ASP A 157 7.98 -21.75 -2.33
N GLY A 158 7.29 -20.76 -1.73
CA GLY A 158 7.82 -19.88 -0.71
C GLY A 158 8.51 -18.61 -1.23
N THR A 159 8.53 -18.38 -2.54
CA THR A 159 9.12 -17.19 -3.14
C THR A 159 8.25 -15.95 -2.92
N TRP A 160 8.85 -14.86 -2.47
CA TRP A 160 8.20 -13.56 -2.37
C TRP A 160 8.18 -12.86 -3.72
N ARG A 161 7.00 -12.38 -4.12
CA ARG A 161 6.81 -11.59 -5.35
C ARG A 161 6.11 -10.28 -5.08
N VAL A 162 6.52 -9.24 -5.80
CA VAL A 162 5.77 -7.98 -5.86
C VAL A 162 4.52 -8.20 -6.70
N LEU A 163 3.37 -7.75 -6.21
CA LEU A 163 2.08 -7.82 -6.91
C LEU A 163 1.70 -6.48 -7.54
N GLU A 164 1.88 -5.39 -6.80
CA GLU A 164 1.65 -4.01 -7.28
C GLU A 164 2.39 -2.98 -6.43
N ASP A 165 2.65 -1.83 -7.01
CA ASP A 165 3.18 -0.65 -6.33
C ASP A 165 2.05 0.35 -6.08
N ASN A 166 1.89 0.79 -4.83
CA ASN A 166 0.94 1.84 -4.46
C ASN A 166 1.72 3.09 -4.04
N LEU A 167 1.76 4.10 -4.92
CA LEU A 167 2.67 5.24 -4.82
C LEU A 167 1.96 6.60 -4.78
N ARG A 168 0.64 6.64 -4.98
CA ARG A 168 -0.15 7.89 -4.93
C ARG A 168 -0.50 8.28 -3.50
N THR A 169 -1.42 7.55 -2.88
CA THR A 169 -1.90 7.79 -1.51
C THR A 169 -2.12 6.46 -0.77
N PRO A 170 -1.06 5.64 -0.55
CA PRO A 170 -1.23 4.36 0.12
C PRO A 170 -1.83 4.54 1.51
N SER A 171 -2.76 3.65 1.87
CA SER A 171 -3.46 3.64 3.14
C SER A 171 -3.30 2.32 3.87
N GLY A 172 -3.51 2.33 5.20
CA GLY A 172 -3.56 1.14 6.03
C GLY A 172 -2.46 1.03 7.08
N VAL A 173 -1.49 1.96 7.12
CA VAL A 173 -0.41 1.90 8.11
C VAL A 173 -0.90 2.18 9.54
N SER A 174 -1.96 2.94 9.71
CA SER A 174 -2.63 3.13 11.01
C SER A 174 -3.07 1.80 11.60
N TYR A 175 -3.63 0.91 10.77
CA TYR A 175 -4.03 -0.42 11.19
C TYR A 175 -2.84 -1.33 11.55
N VAL A 176 -1.66 -1.12 10.94
CA VAL A 176 -0.44 -1.83 11.37
C VAL A 176 -0.09 -1.49 12.82
N VAL A 177 -0.16 -0.21 13.17
CA VAL A 177 0.14 0.26 14.54
C VAL A 177 -0.93 -0.22 15.53
N GLU A 178 -2.21 -0.09 15.17
CA GLU A 178 -3.32 -0.51 16.02
C GLU A 178 -3.34 -2.04 16.22
N ASN A 179 -3.17 -2.81 15.16
CA ASN A 179 -3.08 -4.28 15.24
C ASN A 179 -1.93 -4.72 16.17
N ARG A 180 -0.79 -4.03 16.14
CA ARG A 180 0.33 -4.29 17.05
C ARG A 180 -0.03 -3.99 18.51
N LEU A 181 -0.76 -2.91 18.79
CA LEU A 181 -1.21 -2.58 20.12
C LEU A 181 -2.20 -3.64 20.66
N LEU A 182 -3.12 -4.10 19.80
CA LEU A 182 -4.05 -5.18 20.14
C LEU A 182 -3.30 -6.49 20.41
N SER A 183 -2.38 -6.91 19.53
CA SER A 183 -1.60 -8.12 19.72
C SER A 183 -0.84 -8.14 21.06
N LYS A 184 -0.22 -7.01 21.43
CA LYS A 184 0.45 -6.87 22.73
C LYS A 184 -0.48 -7.05 23.92
N ARG A 185 -1.71 -6.56 23.79
CA ARG A 185 -2.72 -6.67 24.87
C ARG A 185 -3.32 -8.08 24.97
N MET A 186 -3.54 -8.72 23.82
CA MET A 186 -4.18 -10.04 23.77
C MET A 186 -3.19 -11.18 24.10
N PHE A 187 -1.93 -11.06 23.69
CA PHE A 187 -0.91 -12.10 23.87
C PHE A 187 0.38 -11.58 24.51
N PRO A 188 0.35 -10.91 25.68
CA PRO A 188 1.54 -10.25 26.23
C PRO A 188 2.72 -11.21 26.41
N ARG A 189 2.50 -12.42 26.96
CA ARG A 189 3.56 -13.41 27.18
C ARG A 189 4.15 -13.96 25.88
N VAL A 190 3.31 -14.19 24.88
CA VAL A 190 3.76 -14.67 23.57
C VAL A 190 4.53 -13.57 22.84
N PHE A 191 4.03 -12.33 22.90
CA PHE A 191 4.66 -11.19 22.28
C PHE A 191 6.06 -10.92 22.86
N ASP A 192 6.19 -10.92 24.17
CA ASP A 192 7.49 -10.72 24.84
C ASP A 192 8.49 -11.82 24.45
N ALA A 193 8.03 -13.06 24.37
CA ALA A 193 8.86 -14.20 23.98
C ALA A 193 9.24 -14.19 22.48
N ALA A 194 8.48 -13.52 21.65
CA ALA A 194 8.65 -13.48 20.20
C ALA A 194 9.79 -12.56 19.73
N ARG A 195 10.25 -11.62 20.58
CA ARG A 195 11.31 -10.63 20.19
C ARG A 195 11.00 -9.95 18.85
N VAL A 196 9.81 -9.38 18.73
CA VAL A 196 9.32 -8.76 17.50
C VAL A 196 9.91 -7.36 17.30
N HIS A 197 10.18 -6.96 16.06
CA HIS A 197 10.52 -5.58 15.73
C HIS A 197 9.38 -4.61 16.05
N ARG A 198 9.74 -3.38 16.43
CA ARG A 198 8.76 -2.31 16.73
C ARG A 198 8.20 -1.71 15.44
N VAL A 199 6.95 -1.27 15.48
CA VAL A 199 6.28 -0.53 14.39
C VAL A 199 5.72 0.82 14.85
N ASP A 200 5.66 1.06 16.14
CA ASP A 200 5.06 2.22 16.79
C ASP A 200 5.82 3.55 16.55
N HIS A 201 7.04 3.48 16.02
CA HIS A 201 7.85 4.64 15.64
C HIS A 201 7.57 5.15 14.21
N TYR A 202 6.69 4.48 13.45
CA TYR A 202 6.36 4.91 12.08
C TYR A 202 5.88 6.36 11.99
N PRO A 203 4.94 6.85 12.84
CA PRO A 203 4.51 8.25 12.76
C PRO A 203 5.66 9.24 12.97
N THR A 204 6.58 8.95 13.89
CA THR A 204 7.77 9.78 14.10
C THR A 204 8.65 9.82 12.85
N ARG A 205 8.92 8.65 12.27
CA ARG A 205 9.69 8.55 11.03
C ARG A 205 9.00 9.25 9.86
N LEU A 206 7.68 9.16 9.75
CA LEU A 206 6.92 9.88 8.74
C LEU A 206 7.06 11.40 8.92
N ALA A 207 6.94 11.90 10.15
CA ALA A 207 7.13 13.32 10.44
C ALA A 207 8.55 13.80 10.10
N GLU A 208 9.58 13.00 10.40
CA GLU A 208 10.97 13.26 10.03
C GLU A 208 11.14 13.29 8.50
N THR A 209 10.55 12.31 7.80
CA THR A 209 10.56 12.24 6.33
C THR A 209 9.93 13.50 5.71
N LEU A 210 8.76 13.93 6.21
CA LEU A 210 8.10 15.14 5.74
C LEU A 210 8.97 16.39 5.98
N ARG A 211 9.56 16.53 7.16
CA ARG A 211 10.45 17.67 7.44
C ARG A 211 11.69 17.67 6.55
N SER A 212 12.25 16.50 6.24
CA SER A 212 13.46 16.38 5.41
C SER A 212 13.30 16.95 4.01
N VAL A 213 12.07 17.03 3.49
CA VAL A 213 11.79 17.53 2.13
C VAL A 213 11.26 18.97 2.13
N SER A 214 11.29 19.64 3.26
CA SER A 214 10.94 21.06 3.34
C SER A 214 11.78 21.91 2.37
N PRO A 215 11.18 22.85 1.63
CA PRO A 215 11.92 23.79 0.77
C PRO A 215 12.72 24.81 1.56
N ILE A 216 12.39 25.02 2.84
CA ILE A 216 13.14 25.91 3.72
C ILE A 216 14.28 25.11 4.31
N GLU A 217 15.52 25.45 3.91
CA GLU A 217 16.70 24.99 4.65
C GLU A 217 16.56 25.52 6.08
N SER A 218 16.71 24.63 7.04
CA SER A 218 16.50 24.93 8.46
C SER A 218 17.55 25.92 8.95
N THR A 219 17.29 27.21 8.76
CA THR A 219 17.97 28.30 9.45
C THR A 219 17.44 28.47 10.88
N GLY A 220 17.23 27.33 11.59
CA GLY A 220 16.78 27.33 12.99
C GLY A 220 15.27 27.50 13.20
N GLY A 221 14.44 27.47 12.15
CA GLY A 221 12.98 27.48 12.25
C GLY A 221 12.38 26.09 11.99
N ASP A 222 11.37 25.69 12.79
CA ASP A 222 10.61 24.48 12.54
C ASP A 222 9.86 24.55 11.22
N SER A 223 10.06 23.56 10.37
CA SER A 223 9.27 23.39 9.13
C SER A 223 7.80 23.12 9.46
N ASN A 224 6.89 23.90 8.91
CA ASN A 224 5.45 23.76 9.11
C ASN A 224 4.88 22.74 8.14
N ALA A 225 4.58 21.55 8.64
CA ALA A 225 3.91 20.48 7.89
C ALA A 225 2.45 20.33 8.35
N VAL A 226 1.56 19.95 7.40
CA VAL A 226 0.16 19.65 7.68
C VAL A 226 -0.28 18.38 6.95
N VAL A 227 -1.37 17.77 7.41
CA VAL A 227 -2.05 16.66 6.71
C VAL A 227 -3.30 17.22 6.03
N LEU A 228 -3.31 17.24 4.69
CA LEU A 228 -4.47 17.68 3.91
C LEU A 228 -5.40 16.51 3.65
N THR A 229 -6.60 16.56 4.24
CA THR A 229 -7.64 15.54 4.08
C THR A 229 -8.81 16.05 3.22
N PRO A 230 -9.46 15.19 2.42
CA PRO A 230 -10.70 15.53 1.75
C PRO A 230 -11.92 15.55 2.70
N GLY A 231 -11.70 15.20 3.98
CA GLY A 231 -12.75 15.27 5.01
C GLY A 231 -13.31 13.90 5.43
N PRO A 232 -14.30 13.90 6.34
CA PRO A 232 -14.79 12.73 7.06
C PRO A 232 -15.51 11.68 6.18
N TYR A 233 -15.94 12.06 4.98
CA TYR A 233 -16.56 11.11 4.05
C TYR A 233 -15.55 10.23 3.29
N ASN A 234 -14.25 10.48 3.45
CA ASN A 234 -13.22 9.62 2.87
C ASN A 234 -13.08 8.33 3.69
N SER A 235 -13.03 7.18 3.01
CA SER A 235 -12.93 5.86 3.67
C SER A 235 -11.71 5.70 4.56
N ALA A 236 -10.63 6.43 4.29
CA ALA A 236 -9.40 6.42 5.08
C ALA A 236 -9.31 7.57 6.11
N TYR A 237 -10.42 8.26 6.40
CA TYR A 237 -10.40 9.42 7.31
C TYR A 237 -9.87 9.10 8.71
N PHE A 238 -10.18 7.90 9.23
CA PHE A 238 -9.57 7.41 10.46
C PHE A 238 -8.04 7.51 10.40
N GLU A 239 -7.43 7.00 9.33
CA GLU A 239 -5.97 7.05 9.16
C GLU A 239 -5.45 8.48 9.05
N HIS A 240 -6.17 9.38 8.38
CA HIS A 240 -5.74 10.78 8.26
C HIS A 240 -5.67 11.45 9.63
N SER A 241 -6.69 11.28 10.47
CA SER A 241 -6.75 11.82 11.82
C SER A 241 -5.76 11.13 12.77
N PHE A 242 -5.61 9.81 12.66
CA PHE A 242 -4.64 9.04 13.44
C PHE A 242 -3.22 9.51 13.18
N LEU A 243 -2.81 9.63 11.92
CA LEU A 243 -1.46 10.05 11.55
C LEU A 243 -1.21 11.51 11.92
N ALA A 244 -2.15 12.42 11.65
CA ALA A 244 -2.01 13.82 12.06
C ALA A 244 -1.76 13.94 13.56
N ARG A 245 -2.59 13.30 14.37
CA ARG A 245 -2.49 13.31 15.83
C ARG A 245 -1.18 12.70 16.33
N THR A 246 -0.78 11.54 15.78
CA THR A 246 0.42 10.82 16.26
C THR A 246 1.72 11.45 15.80
N MET A 247 1.71 12.18 14.67
CA MET A 247 2.83 13.01 14.20
C MET A 247 2.89 14.37 14.91
N GLY A 248 1.83 14.78 15.60
CA GLY A 248 1.72 16.15 16.15
C GLY A 248 1.53 17.21 15.07
N LEU A 249 0.91 16.85 13.93
CA LEU A 249 0.63 17.75 12.82
C LEU A 249 -0.87 18.12 12.81
N GLU A 250 -1.17 19.28 12.23
CA GLU A 250 -2.55 19.69 12.04
C GLU A 250 -3.20 18.91 10.89
N LEU A 251 -4.44 18.48 11.10
CA LEU A 251 -5.31 17.94 10.07
C LEU A 251 -6.11 19.10 9.48
N VAL A 252 -5.91 19.38 8.20
CA VAL A 252 -6.54 20.52 7.51
C VAL A 252 -7.35 20.04 6.30
N GLN A 253 -8.35 20.83 5.92
CA GLN A 253 -9.11 20.68 4.68
C GLN A 253 -8.81 21.85 3.76
N ALA A 254 -9.26 21.78 2.50
CA ALA A 254 -9.02 22.83 1.50
C ALA A 254 -9.39 24.24 1.97
N PRO A 255 -10.54 24.50 2.64
CA PRO A 255 -10.90 25.85 3.10
C PRO A 255 -9.95 26.42 4.16
N ASP A 256 -9.16 25.58 4.85
CA ASP A 256 -8.19 26.02 5.85
C ASP A 256 -6.92 26.60 5.21
N LEU A 257 -6.67 26.26 3.93
CA LEU A 257 -5.48 26.65 3.20
C LEU A 257 -5.81 27.71 2.13
N PHE A 258 -4.81 28.50 1.75
CA PHE A 258 -4.85 29.39 0.60
C PHE A 258 -3.43 29.69 0.08
N VAL A 259 -3.35 30.15 -1.16
CA VAL A 259 -2.09 30.52 -1.81
C VAL A 259 -2.05 32.02 -2.02
N GLU A 260 -0.96 32.65 -1.60
CA GLU A 260 -0.67 34.06 -1.83
C GLU A 260 0.81 34.22 -2.20
N GLY A 261 1.11 34.89 -3.30
CA GLY A 261 2.49 35.07 -3.77
C GLY A 261 3.23 33.76 -3.98
N ASP A 262 2.54 32.76 -4.55
CA ASP A 262 3.05 31.39 -4.77
C ASP A 262 3.57 30.70 -3.51
N LYS A 263 3.02 31.05 -2.36
CA LYS A 263 3.27 30.41 -1.06
C LYS A 263 1.98 29.95 -0.44
N VAL A 264 2.03 28.81 0.24
CA VAL A 264 0.85 28.23 0.92
C VAL A 264 0.77 28.74 2.34
N TYR A 265 -0.44 29.11 2.76
CA TYR A 265 -0.73 29.53 4.13
C TYR A 265 -1.93 28.76 4.68
N CYS A 266 -1.89 28.49 5.99
CA CYS A 266 -3.02 28.01 6.77
C CYS A 266 -3.66 29.17 7.54
N ARG A 267 -5.00 29.25 7.51
CA ARG A 267 -5.78 30.22 8.30
C ARG A 267 -5.74 29.80 9.77
N THR A 268 -5.26 30.66 10.64
CA THR A 268 -5.27 30.41 12.10
C THR A 268 -5.90 31.60 12.83
N THR A 269 -6.29 31.43 14.07
CA THR A 269 -6.82 32.49 14.94
C THR A 269 -5.81 33.61 15.23
N ARG A 270 -4.52 33.37 14.93
CA ARG A 270 -3.42 34.32 15.09
C ARG A 270 -2.99 34.97 13.76
N GLY A 271 -3.71 34.72 12.67
CA GLY A 271 -3.38 35.16 11.32
C GLY A 271 -2.82 34.02 10.45
N PRO A 272 -2.45 34.32 9.19
CA PRO A 272 -1.89 33.34 8.28
C PRO A 272 -0.57 32.75 8.78
N ARG A 273 -0.45 31.42 8.73
CA ARG A 273 0.79 30.71 8.99
C ARG A 273 1.26 30.02 7.72
N ARG A 274 2.49 30.26 7.30
CA ARG A 274 3.09 29.60 6.14
C ARG A 274 3.16 28.08 6.34
N ILE A 275 2.87 27.35 5.27
CA ILE A 275 3.00 25.89 5.19
C ILE A 275 4.08 25.54 4.18
N ASP A 276 5.01 24.69 4.61
CA ASP A 276 6.18 24.29 3.84
C ASP A 276 6.05 22.87 3.28
N VAL A 277 5.29 22.01 3.96
CA VAL A 277 5.08 20.60 3.55
C VAL A 277 3.60 20.25 3.73
N ILE A 278 3.03 19.63 2.71
CA ILE A 278 1.67 19.09 2.77
C ILE A 278 1.74 17.57 2.55
N TYR A 279 1.41 16.80 3.60
CA TYR A 279 1.08 15.41 3.42
C TYR A 279 -0.34 15.30 2.90
N ARG A 280 -0.48 15.11 1.57
CA ARG A 280 -1.78 15.07 0.92
C ARG A 280 -2.43 13.69 1.04
N ARG A 281 -3.67 13.69 1.47
CA ARG A 281 -4.55 12.52 1.43
C ARG A 281 -5.70 12.71 0.43
N THR A 282 -5.71 13.87 -0.23
CA THR A 282 -6.59 14.19 -1.36
C THR A 282 -5.97 13.62 -2.65
N ASP A 283 -6.79 12.95 -3.47
CA ASP A 283 -6.37 12.48 -4.78
C ASP A 283 -5.94 13.64 -5.67
N GLU A 284 -4.95 13.39 -6.53
CA GLU A 284 -4.36 14.41 -7.40
C GLU A 284 -5.37 15.14 -8.26
N ALA A 285 -6.37 14.44 -8.79
CA ALA A 285 -7.39 15.04 -9.65
C ALA A 285 -8.19 16.15 -8.95
N PHE A 286 -8.22 16.14 -7.63
CA PHE A 286 -8.95 17.14 -6.81
C PHE A 286 -8.05 18.15 -6.10
N LEU A 287 -6.72 18.07 -6.28
CA LEU A 287 -5.76 18.78 -5.44
C LEU A 287 -5.72 20.29 -5.69
N ASP A 288 -5.92 20.72 -6.93
CA ASP A 288 -5.92 22.15 -7.33
C ASP A 288 -6.94 22.38 -8.47
N PRO A 289 -8.00 23.16 -8.24
CA PRO A 289 -9.00 23.43 -9.28
C PRO A 289 -8.47 24.26 -10.46
N GLU A 290 -7.33 24.95 -10.33
CA GLU A 290 -6.70 25.68 -11.44
C GLU A 290 -5.86 24.76 -12.35
N ALA A 291 -5.40 23.62 -11.83
CA ALA A 291 -4.51 22.71 -12.55
C ALA A 291 -5.17 21.38 -12.98
N PHE A 292 -6.19 20.95 -12.27
CA PHE A 292 -6.88 19.67 -12.47
C PHE A 292 -8.39 19.88 -12.68
N ARG A 293 -9.22 19.26 -11.84
CA ARG A 293 -10.68 19.39 -11.96
C ARG A 293 -11.13 20.76 -11.46
N SER A 294 -11.67 21.58 -12.36
CA SER A 294 -12.12 22.94 -12.06
C SER A 294 -13.34 23.00 -11.11
N ASP A 295 -14.08 21.90 -10.98
CA ASP A 295 -15.21 21.75 -10.05
C ASP A 295 -14.79 21.26 -8.65
N SER A 296 -13.49 21.05 -8.40
CA SER A 296 -13.01 20.51 -7.13
C SER A 296 -13.18 21.53 -5.99
N VAL A 297 -13.91 21.10 -4.96
CA VAL A 297 -14.01 21.80 -3.66
C VAL A 297 -13.06 21.21 -2.60
N LEU A 298 -12.31 20.17 -2.95
CA LEU A 298 -11.39 19.46 -2.06
C LEU A 298 -9.93 19.91 -2.21
N GLY A 299 -9.67 20.78 -3.18
CA GLY A 299 -8.35 21.27 -3.53
C GLY A 299 -8.13 22.74 -3.15
N VAL A 300 -6.90 23.17 -3.26
CA VAL A 300 -6.44 24.53 -2.94
C VAL A 300 -6.02 25.23 -4.22
N ALA A 301 -6.75 26.28 -4.62
CA ALA A 301 -6.46 27.02 -5.83
C ALA A 301 -5.05 27.62 -5.81
N GLY A 302 -4.27 27.38 -6.88
CA GLY A 302 -2.89 27.84 -7.02
C GLY A 302 -1.85 26.98 -6.30
N LEU A 303 -2.23 25.85 -5.71
CA LEU A 303 -1.30 24.96 -5.01
C LEU A 303 -0.20 24.44 -5.96
N MET A 304 -0.57 24.13 -7.20
CA MET A 304 0.39 23.64 -8.19
C MET A 304 1.38 24.72 -8.65
N ARG A 305 0.98 26.01 -8.64
CA ARG A 305 1.93 27.12 -8.88
C ARG A 305 2.94 27.22 -7.74
N ALA A 306 2.47 27.15 -6.49
CA ALA A 306 3.35 27.17 -5.33
C ALA A 306 4.33 26.00 -5.32
N TYR A 307 3.87 24.79 -5.71
CA TYR A 307 4.70 23.60 -5.86
C TYR A 307 5.74 23.77 -6.98
N ALA A 308 5.34 24.20 -8.17
CA ALA A 308 6.24 24.42 -9.31
C ALA A 308 7.29 25.52 -9.03
N ALA A 309 6.94 26.51 -8.22
CA ALA A 309 7.87 27.54 -7.74
C ALA A 309 8.83 27.03 -6.64
N GLY A 310 8.70 25.77 -6.19
CA GLY A 310 9.54 25.18 -5.15
C GLY A 310 9.24 25.70 -3.75
N ASN A 311 8.09 26.33 -3.50
CA ASN A 311 7.75 26.97 -2.25
C ASN A 311 7.01 26.06 -1.25
N VAL A 312 6.55 24.87 -1.69
CA VAL A 312 5.88 23.87 -0.86
C VAL A 312 6.22 22.47 -1.35
N ALA A 313 6.49 21.55 -0.45
CA ALA A 313 6.60 20.13 -0.78
C ALA A 313 5.24 19.43 -0.68
N LEU A 314 4.92 18.60 -1.66
CA LEU A 314 3.72 17.76 -1.66
C LEU A 314 4.13 16.28 -1.54
N ALA A 315 3.72 15.62 -0.51
CA ALA A 315 4.01 14.21 -0.26
C ALA A 315 2.72 13.36 -0.43
N ASN A 316 2.64 12.42 -1.39
CA ASN A 316 3.58 12.21 -2.50
C ASN A 316 3.47 13.30 -3.59
N ALA A 317 4.53 13.48 -4.35
CA ALA A 317 4.57 14.47 -5.40
C ALA A 317 3.48 14.22 -6.47
N PRO A 318 2.89 15.27 -7.04
CA PRO A 318 2.03 15.15 -8.20
C PRO A 318 2.76 14.52 -9.40
N GLY A 319 2.02 13.77 -10.21
CA GLY A 319 2.57 13.09 -11.39
C GLY A 319 3.21 11.73 -11.10
N ASN A 320 3.30 11.29 -9.85
CA ASN A 320 3.85 9.97 -9.53
C ASN A 320 2.90 8.79 -9.85
N GLY A 321 1.66 9.09 -10.24
CA GLY A 321 0.69 8.09 -10.69
C GLY A 321 1.13 7.28 -11.91
N VAL A 322 2.12 7.74 -12.66
CA VAL A 322 2.74 6.94 -13.74
C VAL A 322 3.45 5.71 -13.19
N ALA A 323 4.16 5.84 -12.08
CA ALA A 323 4.85 4.73 -11.44
C ALA A 323 3.90 3.78 -10.66
N ASP A 324 2.67 4.20 -10.44
CA ASP A 324 1.56 3.42 -9.85
C ASP A 324 0.68 2.73 -10.94
N ASP A 325 0.93 3.03 -12.22
CA ASP A 325 0.21 2.46 -13.36
C ASP A 325 0.60 0.99 -13.55
N LYS A 326 -0.40 0.11 -13.56
CA LYS A 326 -0.18 -1.35 -13.69
C LYS A 326 0.45 -1.76 -15.02
N ALA A 327 0.36 -0.93 -16.07
CA ALA A 327 1.03 -1.19 -17.33
C ALA A 327 2.52 -0.79 -17.31
N VAL A 328 2.93 0.08 -16.38
CA VAL A 328 4.34 0.45 -16.16
C VAL A 328 5.04 -0.55 -15.21
N TYR A 329 4.29 -1.16 -14.31
CA TYR A 329 4.77 -2.14 -13.35
C TYR A 329 5.66 -3.27 -13.95
N PRO A 330 5.34 -3.88 -15.13
CA PRO A 330 6.17 -4.95 -15.71
C PRO A 330 7.60 -4.55 -16.00
N PHE A 331 7.87 -3.27 -16.24
CA PHE A 331 9.19 -2.74 -16.59
C PHE A 331 10.07 -2.37 -15.39
N VAL A 332 9.60 -2.57 -14.16
CA VAL A 332 10.41 -2.19 -12.99
C VAL A 332 11.72 -2.98 -12.86
N PRO A 333 11.79 -4.28 -13.20
CA PRO A 333 13.07 -4.99 -13.29
C PRO A 333 14.05 -4.31 -14.25
N ASP A 334 13.59 -3.92 -15.43
CA ASP A 334 14.43 -3.23 -16.44
C ASP A 334 14.84 -1.83 -15.96
N MET A 335 13.98 -1.13 -15.21
CA MET A 335 14.35 0.14 -14.57
C MET A 335 15.47 -0.05 -13.53
N ILE A 336 15.44 -1.13 -12.73
CA ILE A 336 16.49 -1.47 -11.77
C ILE A 336 17.83 -1.67 -12.50
N GLU A 337 17.83 -2.45 -13.57
CA GLU A 337 19.03 -2.67 -14.37
C GLU A 337 19.50 -1.37 -15.03
N PHE A 338 18.62 -0.60 -15.64
CA PHE A 338 18.94 0.64 -16.35
C PHE A 338 19.51 1.73 -15.43
N TYR A 339 18.86 2.00 -14.30
CA TYR A 339 19.26 3.11 -13.42
C TYR A 339 20.30 2.74 -12.38
N LEU A 340 20.26 1.49 -11.89
CA LEU A 340 21.11 1.08 -10.78
C LEU A 340 22.26 0.17 -11.23
N SER A 341 22.19 -0.40 -12.44
CA SER A 341 23.11 -1.45 -12.90
C SER A 341 23.16 -2.64 -11.92
N GLU A 342 22.02 -2.96 -11.33
CA GLU A 342 21.84 -4.01 -10.33
C GLU A 342 20.85 -5.06 -10.87
N THR A 343 20.99 -6.32 -10.43
CA THR A 343 19.97 -7.36 -10.68
C THR A 343 18.84 -7.21 -9.67
N PRO A 344 17.56 -7.33 -10.09
CA PRO A 344 16.42 -7.28 -9.18
C PRO A 344 16.51 -8.31 -8.03
N ILE A 345 16.40 -7.86 -6.79
CA ILE A 345 16.44 -8.71 -5.59
C ILE A 345 15.11 -9.43 -5.37
N LEU A 346 14.00 -8.73 -5.65
CA LEU A 346 12.65 -9.27 -5.57
C LEU A 346 12.11 -9.55 -6.96
N GLU A 347 11.56 -10.73 -7.10
CA GLU A 347 10.77 -11.08 -8.28
C GLU A 347 9.43 -10.34 -8.24
N GLN A 348 8.79 -10.24 -9.40
CA GLN A 348 7.43 -9.73 -9.49
C GLN A 348 6.53 -10.72 -10.22
N VAL A 349 5.22 -10.53 -10.09
CA VAL A 349 4.24 -11.36 -10.76
C VAL A 349 4.32 -11.15 -12.26
N PRO A 350 4.50 -12.24 -13.06
CA PRO A 350 4.47 -12.14 -14.51
C PRO A 350 3.19 -11.50 -15.00
N THR A 351 3.32 -10.49 -15.84
CA THR A 351 2.19 -9.65 -16.27
C THR A 351 2.22 -9.46 -17.77
N TYR A 352 1.09 -9.74 -18.41
CA TYR A 352 0.85 -9.51 -19.82
C TYR A 352 0.28 -8.11 -20.01
N VAL A 353 0.85 -7.34 -20.93
CA VAL A 353 0.41 -5.98 -21.24
C VAL A 353 -0.39 -6.01 -22.53
N CYS A 354 -1.70 -5.81 -22.45
CA CYS A 354 -2.59 -5.96 -23.62
C CYS A 354 -2.33 -4.94 -24.75
N LEU A 355 -1.52 -3.91 -24.53
CA LEU A 355 -1.04 -3.01 -25.58
C LEU A 355 -0.23 -3.78 -26.63
N PHE A 356 0.60 -4.75 -26.23
CA PHE A 356 1.38 -5.56 -27.13
C PHE A 356 0.54 -6.65 -27.79
N ASP A 357 0.71 -6.81 -29.10
CA ASP A 357 -0.13 -7.72 -29.89
C ASP A 357 -0.03 -9.18 -29.45
N ASP A 358 1.20 -9.66 -29.15
CA ASP A 358 1.43 -11.04 -28.71
C ASP A 358 0.80 -11.31 -27.34
N ASP A 359 1.00 -10.40 -26.39
CA ASP A 359 0.40 -10.49 -25.06
C ASP A 359 -1.13 -10.44 -25.14
N ARG A 360 -1.67 -9.49 -25.93
CA ARG A 360 -3.11 -9.34 -26.11
C ARG A 360 -3.73 -10.61 -26.71
N LYS A 361 -3.11 -11.17 -27.75
CA LYS A 361 -3.58 -12.41 -28.36
C LYS A 361 -3.61 -13.54 -27.34
N TYR A 362 -2.52 -13.72 -26.59
CA TYR A 362 -2.44 -14.75 -25.55
C TYR A 362 -3.53 -14.55 -24.49
N VAL A 363 -3.72 -13.34 -23.99
CA VAL A 363 -4.74 -13.01 -22.97
C VAL A 363 -6.14 -13.32 -23.48
N LEU A 364 -6.47 -12.93 -24.73
CA LEU A 364 -7.78 -13.16 -25.31
C LEU A 364 -8.09 -14.64 -25.53
N GLU A 365 -7.08 -15.45 -25.82
CA GLU A 365 -7.21 -16.91 -25.94
C GLU A 365 -7.39 -17.62 -24.58
N HIS A 366 -6.92 -17.00 -23.48
CA HIS A 366 -6.88 -17.63 -22.13
C HIS A 366 -7.67 -16.85 -21.07
N LEU A 367 -8.66 -16.04 -21.44
CA LEU A 367 -9.42 -15.21 -20.51
C LEU A 367 -10.02 -15.98 -19.33
N ASP A 368 -10.37 -17.24 -19.50
CA ASP A 368 -10.89 -18.13 -18.46
C ASP A 368 -9.87 -18.51 -17.38
N GLN A 369 -8.57 -18.29 -17.64
CA GLN A 369 -7.47 -18.57 -16.72
C GLN A 369 -6.83 -17.30 -16.15
N MET A 370 -7.16 -16.12 -16.70
CA MET A 370 -6.51 -14.85 -16.39
C MET A 370 -7.27 -14.03 -15.37
N VAL A 371 -6.52 -13.22 -14.64
CA VAL A 371 -7.03 -12.07 -13.88
C VAL A 371 -6.71 -10.83 -14.69
N VAL A 372 -7.73 -10.22 -15.30
CA VAL A 372 -7.58 -8.99 -16.08
C VAL A 372 -7.87 -7.79 -15.21
N LYS A 373 -7.02 -6.77 -15.27
CA LYS A 373 -7.12 -5.55 -14.44
C LYS A 373 -7.05 -4.30 -15.32
N ALA A 374 -7.87 -3.31 -15.02
CA ALA A 374 -7.67 -1.97 -15.57
C ALA A 374 -6.44 -1.31 -14.92
N VAL A 375 -5.64 -0.61 -15.71
CA VAL A 375 -4.31 -0.10 -15.29
C VAL A 375 -4.38 1.06 -14.30
N ASP A 376 -5.43 1.86 -14.37
CA ASP A 376 -5.66 3.08 -13.61
C ASP A 376 -6.62 2.91 -12.42
N GLU A 377 -7.23 1.72 -12.26
CA GLU A 377 -8.18 1.43 -11.20
C GLU A 377 -7.52 0.76 -9.98
N ALA A 378 -8.13 0.92 -8.81
CA ALA A 378 -7.67 0.37 -7.54
C ALA A 378 -8.82 -0.34 -6.80
N GLY A 379 -8.50 -1.11 -5.74
CA GLY A 379 -9.51 -1.75 -4.89
C GLY A 379 -10.24 -2.93 -5.51
N GLY A 380 -9.80 -3.42 -6.68
CA GLY A 380 -10.42 -4.56 -7.37
C GLY A 380 -11.66 -4.21 -8.20
N TYR A 381 -11.91 -2.93 -8.45
CA TYR A 381 -12.92 -2.49 -9.41
C TYR A 381 -12.40 -2.68 -10.85
N GLY A 382 -13.31 -2.93 -11.80
CA GLY A 382 -12.93 -3.12 -13.21
C GLY A 382 -12.06 -4.35 -13.48
N MET A 383 -12.12 -5.38 -12.62
CA MET A 383 -11.31 -6.59 -12.71
C MET A 383 -12.16 -7.78 -13.16
N LEU A 384 -11.61 -8.60 -14.06
CA LEU A 384 -12.15 -9.92 -14.41
C LEU A 384 -11.36 -11.01 -13.68
N MET A 385 -12.08 -11.83 -12.91
CA MET A 385 -11.54 -13.09 -12.37
C MET A 385 -11.93 -14.23 -13.33
N GLY A 386 -11.14 -14.46 -14.37
CA GLY A 386 -11.44 -15.42 -15.44
C GLY A 386 -11.91 -16.79 -14.97
N PRO A 387 -11.21 -17.46 -14.02
CA PRO A 387 -11.63 -18.76 -13.50
C PRO A 387 -12.98 -18.79 -12.77
N GLN A 388 -13.51 -17.64 -12.39
CA GLN A 388 -14.80 -17.50 -11.68
C GLN A 388 -15.87 -16.79 -12.53
N SER A 389 -15.49 -16.33 -13.73
CA SER A 389 -16.34 -15.54 -14.60
C SER A 389 -17.24 -16.39 -15.50
N THR A 390 -18.38 -15.82 -15.86
CA THR A 390 -19.29 -16.37 -16.87
C THR A 390 -18.80 -16.07 -18.29
N ALA A 391 -19.29 -16.80 -19.29
CA ALA A 391 -18.96 -16.53 -20.68
C ALA A 391 -19.35 -15.10 -21.13
N PRO A 392 -20.56 -14.56 -20.80
CA PRO A 392 -20.89 -13.18 -21.14
C PRO A 392 -19.93 -12.12 -20.53
N GLU A 393 -19.43 -12.33 -19.30
CA GLU A 393 -18.45 -11.44 -18.68
C GLU A 393 -17.12 -11.47 -19.42
N ARG A 394 -16.66 -12.65 -19.83
CA ARG A 394 -15.43 -12.79 -20.64
C ARG A 394 -15.59 -12.15 -22.01
N ASP A 395 -16.75 -12.28 -22.66
CA ASP A 395 -17.02 -11.65 -23.96
C ASP A 395 -17.07 -10.13 -23.84
N GLU A 396 -17.58 -9.60 -22.75
CA GLU A 396 -17.55 -8.17 -22.47
C GLU A 396 -16.11 -7.66 -22.27
N PHE A 397 -15.28 -8.36 -21.49
CA PHE A 397 -13.88 -7.99 -21.31
C PHE A 397 -13.07 -8.14 -22.60
N ARG A 398 -13.37 -9.13 -23.44
CA ARG A 398 -12.77 -9.25 -24.79
C ARG A 398 -12.99 -7.98 -25.60
N ARG A 399 -14.23 -7.51 -25.68
CA ARG A 399 -14.57 -6.28 -26.41
C ARG A 399 -13.86 -5.05 -25.84
N ARG A 400 -13.78 -4.93 -24.50
CA ARG A 400 -13.08 -3.83 -23.84
C ARG A 400 -11.58 -3.83 -24.11
N ILE A 401 -10.94 -4.99 -24.05
CA ILE A 401 -9.50 -5.13 -24.33
C ILE A 401 -9.20 -4.80 -25.78
N GLU A 402 -10.02 -5.27 -26.72
CA GLU A 402 -9.88 -4.97 -28.16
C GLU A 402 -10.08 -3.48 -28.46
N ALA A 403 -11.01 -2.81 -27.76
CA ALA A 403 -11.30 -1.40 -27.96
C ALA A 403 -10.21 -0.47 -27.34
N GLU A 404 -9.69 -0.81 -26.16
CA GLU A 404 -8.75 0.02 -25.42
C GLU A 404 -7.59 -0.83 -24.84
N PRO A 405 -6.71 -1.41 -25.70
CA PRO A 405 -5.69 -2.38 -25.25
C PRO A 405 -4.73 -1.84 -24.20
N ARG A 406 -4.33 -0.56 -24.30
CA ARG A 406 -3.44 0.09 -23.33
C ARG A 406 -4.01 0.10 -21.91
N ARG A 407 -5.34 0.05 -21.79
CA ARG A 407 -6.03 0.16 -20.49
C ARG A 407 -6.05 -1.13 -19.69
N TYR A 408 -5.56 -2.25 -20.22
CA TYR A 408 -5.65 -3.54 -19.56
C TYR A 408 -4.31 -4.25 -19.48
N ILE A 409 -4.11 -4.90 -18.32
CA ILE A 409 -3.11 -5.93 -18.11
C ILE A 409 -3.79 -7.23 -17.71
N ALA A 410 -3.07 -8.34 -17.85
CA ALA A 410 -3.53 -9.63 -17.34
C ALA A 410 -2.40 -10.37 -16.61
N GLN A 411 -2.79 -11.16 -15.63
CA GLN A 411 -1.90 -12.04 -14.87
C GLN A 411 -2.55 -13.40 -14.74
N HIS A 412 -1.77 -14.48 -14.71
CA HIS A 412 -2.31 -15.75 -14.27
C HIS A 412 -2.81 -15.64 -12.83
N ARG A 413 -3.86 -16.40 -12.50
CA ARG A 413 -4.31 -16.47 -11.11
C ARG A 413 -3.16 -17.02 -10.24
N ILE A 414 -2.78 -16.25 -9.23
CA ILE A 414 -1.75 -16.62 -8.30
C ILE A 414 -2.37 -17.29 -7.09
N GLU A 415 -1.76 -18.38 -6.63
CA GLU A 415 -2.12 -18.98 -5.36
C GLU A 415 -1.39 -18.23 -4.25
N LEU A 416 -2.17 -17.66 -3.31
CA LEU A 416 -1.63 -16.91 -2.18
C LEU A 416 -1.18 -17.87 -1.07
N SER A 417 -0.17 -17.48 -0.30
CA SER A 417 0.19 -18.17 0.95
C SER A 417 -0.96 -18.16 1.96
N SER A 418 -0.92 -19.05 2.92
CA SER A 418 -1.93 -19.16 3.98
C SER A 418 -1.31 -19.00 5.37
N CYS A 419 -2.15 -18.54 6.31
CA CYS A 419 -1.81 -18.42 7.72
C CYS A 419 -2.87 -19.07 8.61
N PRO A 420 -2.51 -19.63 9.77
CA PRO A 420 -3.47 -20.02 10.80
C PRO A 420 -4.30 -18.80 11.21
N THR A 421 -5.62 -18.97 11.17
CA THR A 421 -6.58 -17.89 11.47
C THR A 421 -7.65 -18.42 12.39
N TRP A 422 -7.87 -17.72 13.51
CA TRP A 422 -8.95 -18.02 14.43
C TRP A 422 -10.29 -17.65 13.80
N ILE A 423 -11.22 -18.61 13.76
CA ILE A 423 -12.58 -18.44 13.25
C ILE A 423 -13.53 -18.56 14.44
N ALA A 424 -13.98 -17.42 14.95
CA ALA A 424 -14.78 -17.33 16.19
C ALA A 424 -16.08 -18.15 16.09
N GLU A 425 -16.77 -18.10 14.94
CA GLU A 425 -18.05 -18.78 14.73
C GLU A 425 -17.91 -20.33 14.76
N ARG A 426 -16.70 -20.82 14.58
CA ARG A 426 -16.40 -22.26 14.58
C ARG A 426 -15.63 -22.73 15.82
N GLY A 427 -15.11 -21.78 16.60
CA GLY A 427 -14.23 -22.09 17.73
C GLY A 427 -12.98 -22.88 17.30
N ALA A 428 -12.43 -22.60 16.12
CA ALA A 428 -11.35 -23.37 15.52
C ALA A 428 -10.35 -22.47 14.77
N VAL A 429 -9.13 -22.98 14.61
CA VAL A 429 -8.10 -22.38 13.76
C VAL A 429 -8.15 -23.02 12.38
N GLU A 430 -8.32 -22.21 11.36
CA GLU A 430 -8.33 -22.65 9.96
C GLU A 430 -7.33 -21.85 9.12
N PRO A 431 -6.79 -22.42 8.02
CA PRO A 431 -5.94 -21.70 7.10
C PRO A 431 -6.76 -20.66 6.32
N ARG A 432 -6.20 -19.45 6.19
CA ARG A 432 -6.75 -18.40 5.34
C ARG A 432 -5.64 -17.79 4.49
N ARG A 433 -5.98 -17.47 3.23
CA ARG A 433 -5.07 -16.81 2.31
C ARG A 433 -4.73 -15.41 2.80
N VAL A 434 -3.47 -15.02 2.58
CA VAL A 434 -2.93 -13.74 3.02
C VAL A 434 -2.04 -13.12 1.96
N ASP A 435 -1.95 -11.79 2.00
CA ASP A 435 -0.90 -11.01 1.34
C ASP A 435 -0.25 -10.06 2.36
N LEU A 436 0.71 -9.26 1.91
CA LEU A 436 1.44 -8.32 2.76
C LEU A 436 1.58 -6.97 2.06
N ARG A 437 1.23 -5.89 2.74
CA ARG A 437 1.60 -4.52 2.34
C ARG A 437 2.62 -3.94 3.31
N PRO A 438 3.92 -4.01 3.01
CA PRO A 438 4.94 -3.20 3.67
C PRO A 438 4.72 -1.72 3.37
N TYR A 439 5.23 -0.86 4.28
CA TYR A 439 5.26 0.58 4.07
C TYR A 439 6.68 1.07 4.05
N ILE A 440 6.98 1.93 3.07
CA ILE A 440 8.31 2.49 2.86
C ILE A 440 8.20 4.01 2.93
N LEU A 441 9.11 4.63 3.66
CA LEU A 441 9.27 6.08 3.71
C LEU A 441 10.57 6.45 3.02
N THR A 442 10.50 7.38 2.07
CA THR A 442 11.69 7.86 1.36
C THR A 442 11.94 9.33 1.71
N SER A 443 13.04 9.58 2.39
CA SER A 443 13.59 10.90 2.69
C SER A 443 14.69 11.26 1.68
N ARG A 444 15.33 12.42 1.87
CA ARG A 444 16.55 12.78 1.11
C ARG A 444 17.69 11.77 1.27
N GLU A 445 17.70 11.02 2.37
CA GLU A 445 18.72 10.01 2.68
C GLU A 445 18.47 8.67 1.98
N GLY A 446 17.25 8.49 1.44
CA GLY A 446 16.82 7.27 0.78
C GLY A 446 15.64 6.57 1.44
N PRO A 447 15.28 5.37 0.94
CA PRO A 447 14.13 4.62 1.44
C PRO A 447 14.43 3.86 2.73
N TRP A 448 13.51 3.96 3.68
CA TRP A 448 13.44 3.18 4.90
C TRP A 448 12.18 2.32 4.91
N VAL A 449 12.30 1.04 5.22
CA VAL A 449 11.19 0.07 5.26
C VAL A 449 10.76 -0.16 6.70
N LEU A 450 9.46 -0.02 6.97
CA LEU A 450 8.88 -0.36 8.27
C LEU A 450 9.08 -1.86 8.54
N PRO A 451 9.71 -2.29 9.67
CA PRO A 451 9.85 -3.70 10.00
C PRO A 451 8.53 -4.31 10.48
N GLY A 452 7.60 -4.43 9.55
CA GLY A 452 6.21 -4.84 9.70
C GLY A 452 5.47 -4.68 8.39
N GLY A 453 4.15 -4.58 8.48
CA GLY A 453 3.29 -4.36 7.33
C GLY A 453 1.85 -4.75 7.64
N LEU A 454 0.94 -4.37 6.77
CA LEU A 454 -0.44 -4.79 6.85
C LEU A 454 -0.58 -6.17 6.19
N THR A 455 -0.70 -7.23 6.98
CA THR A 455 -1.17 -8.51 6.46
C THR A 455 -2.67 -8.44 6.26
N ARG A 456 -3.12 -8.56 4.99
CA ARG A 456 -4.54 -8.70 4.67
C ARG A 456 -4.89 -10.19 4.61
N VAL A 457 -6.10 -10.55 5.01
CA VAL A 457 -6.52 -11.94 5.12
C VAL A 457 -7.91 -12.15 4.53
N ALA A 458 -8.08 -13.22 3.75
CA ALA A 458 -9.37 -13.62 3.22
C ALA A 458 -10.21 -14.27 4.35
N LEU A 459 -11.27 -13.59 4.80
CA LEU A 459 -12.10 -14.07 5.91
C LEU A 459 -12.96 -15.29 5.53
N LYS A 460 -13.43 -15.34 4.28
CA LYS A 460 -14.26 -16.45 3.79
C LYS A 460 -13.38 -17.63 3.35
N ARG A 461 -13.79 -18.84 3.72
CA ARG A 461 -13.12 -20.09 3.28
C ARG A 461 -13.10 -20.17 1.75
N GLY A 462 -11.93 -20.46 1.18
CA GLY A 462 -11.74 -20.60 -0.26
C GLY A 462 -11.64 -19.28 -1.04
N SER A 463 -11.87 -18.13 -0.38
CA SER A 463 -11.77 -16.83 -1.03
C SER A 463 -10.31 -16.45 -1.34
N TYR A 464 -10.12 -15.73 -2.43
CA TYR A 464 -8.89 -15.04 -2.82
C TYR A 464 -8.94 -13.53 -2.49
N VAL A 465 -10.09 -13.04 -2.04
CA VAL A 465 -10.30 -11.63 -1.71
C VAL A 465 -9.73 -11.34 -0.33
N VAL A 466 -8.55 -10.76 -0.30
CA VAL A 466 -7.87 -10.32 0.93
C VAL A 466 -8.09 -8.84 1.22
N ASN A 467 -8.46 -8.05 0.20
CA ASN A 467 -8.63 -6.61 0.32
C ASN A 467 -9.79 -6.26 1.28
N SER A 468 -9.49 -5.41 2.27
CA SER A 468 -10.45 -5.02 3.30
C SER A 468 -11.66 -4.27 2.74
N SER A 469 -11.51 -3.48 1.67
CA SER A 469 -12.63 -2.79 1.00
C SER A 469 -13.65 -3.76 0.38
N GLN A 470 -13.26 -5.00 0.15
CA GLN A 470 -14.11 -6.06 -0.41
C GLN A 470 -14.46 -7.16 0.61
N GLY A 471 -14.24 -6.91 1.89
CA GLY A 471 -14.61 -7.82 2.99
C GLY A 471 -13.47 -8.72 3.48
N GLY A 472 -12.22 -8.39 3.17
CA GLY A 472 -11.04 -8.96 3.82
C GLY A 472 -10.83 -8.40 5.22
N GLY A 473 -10.03 -9.10 6.02
CA GLY A 473 -9.59 -8.66 7.35
C GLY A 473 -8.11 -8.35 7.41
N SER A 474 -7.61 -8.12 8.62
CA SER A 474 -6.20 -7.85 8.88
C SER A 474 -5.64 -8.73 10.00
N LYS A 475 -4.33 -8.89 9.97
CA LYS A 475 -3.51 -9.51 11.03
C LYS A 475 -2.35 -8.61 11.39
N ASP A 476 -1.89 -8.67 12.63
CA ASP A 476 -0.59 -8.12 12.97
C ASP A 476 0.52 -8.92 12.30
N THR A 477 1.51 -8.23 11.75
CA THR A 477 2.69 -8.82 11.12
C THR A 477 3.87 -8.75 12.07
N TRP A 478 4.32 -9.91 12.55
CA TRP A 478 5.43 -10.00 13.48
C TRP A 478 6.72 -10.33 12.73
N VAL A 479 7.53 -9.33 12.47
CA VAL A 479 8.90 -9.51 11.97
C VAL A 479 9.78 -9.86 13.14
N MET A 480 10.34 -11.07 13.11
CA MET A 480 11.19 -11.59 14.17
C MET A 480 12.57 -10.91 14.14
N LYS A 481 13.12 -10.61 15.32
CA LYS A 481 14.54 -10.22 15.44
C LYS A 481 15.44 -11.45 15.33
N ASP A 482 16.69 -11.22 14.99
CA ASP A 482 17.70 -12.27 15.07
C ASP A 482 17.78 -12.85 16.52
N ALA A 483 18.16 -14.11 16.59
CA ALA A 483 18.20 -14.87 17.85
C ALA A 483 19.22 -14.29 18.86
#